data_21678e6b9fb19e45118fbd5cbc9c6d62
#
_entry.id   21678e6b9fb19e45118fbd5cbc9c6d62
#
_cell.length_a   1.000
_cell.length_b   1.000
_cell.length_c   1.000
_cell.angle_alpha   90.00
_cell.angle_beta   90.00
_cell.angle_gamma   90.00
#
_symmetry.space_group_name_H-M   'P 1'
#
loop_
_entity.id
_entity.type
_entity.pdbx_description
1 polymer ?
#
loop_
_entity_poly.entity_id
_entity_poly.type
_entity_poly.pdbx_seq_one_letter_code
_entity_poly.pdbx_strand_id
1 'polypeptide(L)'
;MSKMDIATKFFHACESLEGRAGCAQYVADDAGFNAQSEPIADVTTVLDYCDWMQGLGQGPLNGCNYDIVSASFDESTSTALFFAVFTGMHIGDGGPVAPTGQTTTSHYVYAVTVNDDNKVSQMVKIWNAPWALKELGWV
;
A
#
# COMPACT_ATOMS: atom_id res chain seq x y z
N MET A 1 -12.08 -3.88 -19.34
CA MET A 1 -10.79 -3.60 -18.71
C MET A 1 -10.00 -4.87 -18.51
N SER A 2 -8.70 -4.83 -18.73
CA SER A 2 -7.83 -5.95 -18.44
C SER A 2 -7.61 -6.09 -16.93
N LYS A 3 -7.10 -7.28 -16.53
CA LYS A 3 -6.73 -7.48 -15.12
C LYS A 3 -5.63 -6.50 -14.68
N MET A 4 -4.68 -6.19 -15.58
CA MET A 4 -3.64 -5.18 -15.29
C MET A 4 -4.24 -3.80 -15.08
N ASP A 5 -5.26 -3.42 -15.85
CA ASP A 5 -5.95 -2.14 -15.65
C ASP A 5 -6.60 -2.06 -14.28
N ILE A 6 -7.27 -3.14 -13.85
CA ILE A 6 -7.90 -3.20 -12.53
C ILE A 6 -6.85 -3.07 -11.43
N ALA A 7 -5.75 -3.83 -11.53
CA ALA A 7 -4.68 -3.76 -10.54
C ALA A 7 -4.06 -2.36 -10.47
N THR A 8 -3.85 -1.72 -11.61
CA THR A 8 -3.28 -0.36 -11.68
C THR A 8 -4.21 0.67 -11.06
N LYS A 9 -5.50 0.60 -11.36
CA LYS A 9 -6.50 1.50 -10.75
C LYS A 9 -6.61 1.30 -9.24
N PHE A 10 -6.57 0.04 -8.81
CA PHE A 10 -6.53 -0.28 -7.38
C PHE A 10 -5.28 0.33 -6.71
N PHE A 11 -4.10 0.13 -7.31
CA PHE A 11 -2.85 0.67 -6.77
C PHE A 11 -2.96 2.18 -6.56
N HIS A 12 -3.40 2.91 -7.58
CA HIS A 12 -3.53 4.36 -7.49
C HIS A 12 -4.59 4.80 -6.47
N ALA A 13 -5.72 4.12 -6.39
CA ALA A 13 -6.75 4.45 -5.40
C ALA A 13 -6.23 4.26 -3.97
N CYS A 14 -5.53 3.15 -3.72
CA CYS A 14 -4.95 2.85 -2.42
C CYS A 14 -3.88 3.86 -2.02
N GLU A 15 -2.94 4.12 -2.92
CA GLU A 15 -1.81 5.02 -2.65
C GLU A 15 -2.22 6.49 -2.64
N SER A 16 -3.33 6.83 -3.32
CA SER A 16 -3.91 8.18 -3.26
C SER A 16 -4.78 8.38 -2.01
N LEU A 17 -4.74 7.45 -1.06
CA LEU A 17 -5.37 7.56 0.25
C LEU A 17 -6.90 7.61 0.20
N GLU A 18 -7.50 6.88 -0.75
CA GLU A 18 -8.96 6.83 -0.86
C GLU A 18 -9.61 5.89 0.16
N GLY A 19 -8.81 5.04 0.82
CA GLY A 19 -9.30 4.09 1.82
C GLY A 19 -10.20 3.01 1.22
N ARG A 20 -10.88 2.25 2.08
CA ARG A 20 -11.79 1.21 1.59
C ARG A 20 -12.91 1.77 0.71
N ALA A 21 -13.38 2.97 1.01
CA ALA A 21 -14.46 3.58 0.24
C ALA A 21 -14.10 3.75 -1.24
N GLY A 22 -12.89 4.21 -1.55
CA GLY A 22 -12.43 4.38 -2.93
C GLY A 22 -11.90 3.12 -3.58
N CYS A 23 -11.42 2.16 -2.78
CA CYS A 23 -10.82 0.92 -3.29
C CYS A 23 -11.83 -0.20 -3.51
N ALA A 24 -12.96 -0.20 -2.79
CA ALA A 24 -13.90 -1.32 -2.77
C ALA A 24 -14.43 -1.71 -4.16
N GLN A 25 -14.55 -0.76 -5.06
CA GLN A 25 -15.02 -1.04 -6.43
C GLN A 25 -14.06 -1.97 -7.21
N TYR A 26 -12.80 -2.06 -6.81
CA TYR A 26 -11.78 -2.88 -7.47
C TYR A 26 -11.46 -4.16 -6.70
N VAL A 27 -12.01 -4.35 -5.51
CA VAL A 27 -11.57 -5.38 -4.56
C VAL A 27 -12.71 -6.33 -4.22
N ALA A 28 -12.43 -7.64 -4.23
CA ALA A 28 -13.37 -8.63 -3.72
C ALA A 28 -13.53 -8.45 -2.20
N ASP A 29 -14.76 -8.68 -1.69
CA ASP A 29 -15.09 -8.40 -0.29
C ASP A 29 -14.21 -9.17 0.70
N ASP A 30 -13.77 -10.37 0.32
CA ASP A 30 -12.97 -11.27 1.16
C ASP A 30 -11.48 -11.28 0.76
N ALA A 31 -11.03 -10.34 -0.05
CA ALA A 31 -9.65 -10.30 -0.54
C ALA A 31 -8.66 -10.29 0.63
N GLY A 32 -7.75 -11.27 0.62
CA GLY A 32 -6.74 -11.44 1.67
C GLY A 32 -5.53 -10.54 1.45
N PHE A 33 -4.93 -10.09 2.56
CA PHE A 33 -3.72 -9.30 2.57
C PHE A 33 -2.66 -9.97 3.43
N ASN A 34 -1.42 -9.97 2.96
CA ASN A 34 -0.28 -10.47 3.72
C ASN A 34 0.91 -9.54 3.56
N ALA A 35 1.60 -9.27 4.65
CA ALA A 35 2.85 -8.54 4.65
C ALA A 35 3.73 -9.02 5.80
N GLN A 36 4.98 -9.34 5.48
CA GLN A 36 5.98 -9.71 6.48
C GLN A 36 6.74 -8.46 6.93
N SER A 37 5.97 -7.47 7.38
CA SER A 37 6.46 -6.19 7.88
C SER A 37 5.78 -5.92 9.21
N GLU A 38 6.55 -5.73 10.26
CA GLU A 38 6.08 -5.61 11.63
C GLU A 38 4.88 -4.66 11.78
N PRO A 39 4.91 -3.43 11.22
CA PRO A 39 3.82 -2.48 11.44
C PRO A 39 2.47 -2.90 10.85
N ILE A 40 2.45 -3.83 9.91
CA ILE A 40 1.24 -4.26 9.21
C ILE A 40 1.06 -5.78 9.21
N ALA A 41 1.81 -6.49 10.05
CA ALA A 41 1.76 -7.95 10.11
C ALA A 41 0.39 -8.49 10.52
N ASP A 42 -0.38 -7.72 11.30
CA ASP A 42 -1.70 -8.11 11.77
C ASP A 42 -2.85 -7.71 10.83
N VAL A 43 -2.56 -7.00 9.75
CA VAL A 43 -3.55 -6.65 8.73
C VAL A 43 -3.74 -7.87 7.83
N THR A 44 -4.98 -8.35 7.69
CA THR A 44 -5.29 -9.61 7.00
C THR A 44 -6.19 -9.47 5.79
N THR A 45 -6.79 -8.30 5.56
CA THR A 45 -7.62 -8.06 4.39
C THR A 45 -7.14 -6.84 3.61
N VAL A 46 -7.38 -6.85 2.30
CA VAL A 46 -6.99 -5.73 1.43
C VAL A 46 -7.73 -4.45 1.82
N LEU A 47 -9.01 -4.53 2.13
CA LEU A 47 -9.78 -3.34 2.50
C LEU A 47 -9.30 -2.73 3.82
N ASP A 48 -8.91 -3.55 4.79
CA ASP A 48 -8.33 -3.04 6.04
C ASP A 48 -6.96 -2.38 5.77
N TYR A 49 -6.17 -2.94 4.86
CA TYR A 49 -4.92 -2.31 4.46
C TYR A 49 -5.15 -0.94 3.80
N CYS A 50 -6.17 -0.82 2.95
CA CYS A 50 -6.51 0.47 2.33
C CYS A 50 -6.82 1.53 3.39
N ASP A 51 -7.55 1.17 4.44
CA ASP A 51 -7.84 2.08 5.54
C ASP A 51 -6.60 2.41 6.37
N TRP A 52 -5.73 1.42 6.60
CA TRP A 52 -4.45 1.65 7.28
C TRP A 52 -3.59 2.66 6.53
N MET A 53 -3.50 2.48 5.21
CA MET A 53 -2.73 3.39 4.34
C MET A 53 -3.30 4.80 4.35
N GLN A 54 -4.62 4.94 4.28
CA GLN A 54 -5.30 6.22 4.39
C GLN A 54 -4.98 6.91 5.72
N GLY A 55 -5.05 6.17 6.82
CA GLY A 55 -4.73 6.70 8.15
C GLY A 55 -3.29 7.18 8.27
N LEU A 56 -2.35 6.41 7.70
CA LEU A 56 -0.93 6.79 7.72
C LEU A 56 -0.69 8.08 6.94
N GLY A 57 -1.25 8.17 5.74
CA GLY A 57 -0.99 9.29 4.83
C GLY A 57 -1.80 10.54 5.13
N GLN A 58 -2.90 10.44 5.87
CA GLN A 58 -3.69 11.59 6.31
C GLN A 58 -3.39 12.00 7.76
N GLY A 59 -2.63 11.19 8.47
CA GLY A 59 -2.20 11.43 9.86
C GLY A 59 -0.72 11.77 9.93
N PRO A 60 0.11 10.85 10.47
CA PRO A 60 1.52 11.17 10.75
C PRO A 60 2.32 11.55 9.52
N LEU A 61 2.09 10.93 8.36
CA LEU A 61 2.81 11.22 7.12
C LEU A 61 1.97 12.04 6.13
N ASN A 62 1.25 13.03 6.64
CA ASN A 62 0.44 13.92 5.82
C ASN A 62 1.28 14.59 4.74
N GLY A 63 0.78 14.57 3.49
CA GLY A 63 1.51 15.09 2.33
C GLY A 63 2.46 14.09 1.69
N CYS A 64 2.39 12.81 2.06
CA CYS A 64 3.19 11.77 1.44
C CYS A 64 2.87 11.61 -0.06
N ASN A 65 3.81 11.01 -0.78
CA ASN A 65 3.61 10.68 -2.19
C ASN A 65 4.31 9.37 -2.55
N TYR A 66 4.06 8.91 -3.78
CA TYR A 66 4.62 7.65 -4.28
C TYR A 66 4.96 7.78 -5.76
N ASP A 67 5.93 6.96 -6.20
CA ASP A 67 6.29 6.81 -7.61
C ASP A 67 6.40 5.34 -7.96
N ILE A 68 5.71 4.92 -9.02
CA ILE A 68 5.88 3.58 -9.58
C ILE A 68 7.14 3.60 -10.45
N VAL A 69 8.11 2.77 -10.09
CA VAL A 69 9.36 2.63 -10.86
C VAL A 69 9.18 1.64 -12.00
N SER A 70 8.50 0.52 -11.73
CA SER A 70 8.29 -0.53 -12.71
C SER A 70 7.03 -1.31 -12.36
N ALA A 71 6.31 -1.75 -13.40
CA ALA A 71 5.12 -2.58 -13.22
C ALA A 71 5.02 -3.60 -14.35
N SER A 72 4.54 -4.79 -14.01
CA SER A 72 4.36 -5.87 -14.99
C SER A 72 3.22 -6.78 -14.54
N PHE A 73 2.73 -7.60 -15.48
CA PHE A 73 1.66 -8.54 -15.21
C PHE A 73 2.11 -9.95 -15.62
N ASP A 74 1.97 -10.90 -14.70
CA ASP A 74 2.21 -12.31 -14.95
C ASP A 74 0.86 -12.99 -15.22
N GLU A 75 0.63 -13.37 -16.47
CA GLU A 75 -0.62 -14.02 -16.87
C GLU A 75 -0.80 -15.39 -16.24
N SER A 76 0.29 -16.12 -15.98
CA SER A 76 0.21 -17.47 -15.42
C SER A 76 -0.34 -17.48 -13.99
N THR A 77 -0.12 -16.41 -13.24
CA THR A 77 -0.61 -16.27 -11.86
C THR A 77 -1.69 -15.20 -11.72
N SER A 78 -2.07 -14.53 -12.80
CA SER A 78 -2.99 -13.40 -12.79
C SER A 78 -2.58 -12.33 -11.78
N THR A 79 -1.29 -12.06 -11.68
CA THR A 79 -0.72 -11.18 -10.66
C THR A 79 0.05 -10.02 -11.30
N ALA A 80 -0.31 -8.81 -10.89
CA ALA A 80 0.43 -7.60 -11.22
C ALA A 80 1.48 -7.33 -10.15
N LEU A 81 2.70 -6.99 -10.57
CA LEU A 81 3.79 -6.60 -9.68
C LEU A 81 4.09 -5.13 -9.90
N PHE A 82 4.12 -4.38 -8.81
CA PHE A 82 4.49 -2.96 -8.82
C PHE A 82 5.69 -2.76 -7.90
N PHE A 83 6.80 -2.29 -8.44
CA PHE A 83 7.90 -1.79 -7.64
C PHE A 83 7.79 -0.28 -7.58
N ALA A 84 7.73 0.27 -6.37
CA ALA A 84 7.48 1.69 -6.16
C ALA A 84 8.33 2.25 -5.02
N VAL A 85 8.38 3.57 -4.96
CA VAL A 85 9.09 4.33 -3.91
C VAL A 85 8.07 5.21 -3.20
N PHE A 86 8.06 5.14 -1.87
CA PHE A 86 7.23 5.96 -1.00
C PHE A 86 8.07 7.04 -0.36
N THR A 87 7.59 8.28 -0.38
CA THR A 87 8.23 9.42 0.30
C THR A 87 7.24 10.07 1.24
N GLY A 88 7.61 10.22 2.51
CA GLY A 88 6.77 10.84 3.52
C GLY A 88 7.59 11.49 4.62
N MET A 89 7.11 12.63 5.11
CA MET A 89 7.69 13.37 6.24
C MET A 89 6.78 13.27 7.44
N HIS A 90 7.33 12.97 8.62
CA HIS A 90 6.55 12.89 9.84
C HIS A 90 6.24 14.29 10.38
N ILE A 91 5.16 14.88 9.90
CA ILE A 91 4.72 16.23 10.26
C ILE A 91 3.36 16.27 10.95
N GLY A 92 2.59 15.16 10.91
CA GLY A 92 1.26 15.07 11.48
C GLY A 92 1.20 14.24 12.75
N ASP A 93 0.04 14.28 13.41
CA ASP A 93 -0.23 13.51 14.61
C ASP A 93 -0.65 12.08 14.29
N GLY A 94 -0.65 11.23 15.31
CA GLY A 94 -1.13 9.84 15.20
C GLY A 94 -0.03 8.80 15.00
N GLY A 95 1.23 9.20 14.97
CA GLY A 95 2.35 8.28 14.91
C GLY A 95 2.71 7.68 16.28
N PRO A 96 3.70 6.77 16.31
CA PRO A 96 4.14 6.13 17.56
C PRO A 96 4.87 7.08 18.51
N VAL A 97 5.33 8.21 17.97
CA VAL A 97 6.00 9.29 18.72
C VAL A 97 5.49 10.63 18.20
N ALA A 98 5.79 11.72 18.91
CA ALA A 98 5.50 13.07 18.45
C ALA A 98 6.19 13.34 17.09
N PRO A 99 5.66 14.24 16.25
CA PRO A 99 6.24 14.52 14.93
C PRO A 99 7.74 14.79 14.99
N THR A 100 8.52 13.99 14.24
CA THR A 100 9.98 14.09 14.21
C THR A 100 10.49 15.08 13.17
N GLY A 101 9.67 15.42 12.17
CA GLY A 101 10.08 16.22 11.03
C GLY A 101 11.01 15.51 10.06
N GLN A 102 11.29 14.22 10.28
CA GLN A 102 12.18 13.44 9.44
C GLN A 102 11.43 12.81 8.27
N THR A 103 12.14 12.58 7.19
CA THR A 103 11.58 12.05 5.93
C THR A 103 12.12 10.66 5.67
N THR A 104 11.24 9.76 5.21
CA THR A 104 11.64 8.48 4.63
C THR A 104 11.45 8.49 3.13
N THR A 105 12.37 7.82 2.43
CA THR A 105 12.22 7.41 1.04
C THR A 105 12.49 5.91 1.02
N SER A 106 11.43 5.12 0.89
CA SER A 106 11.52 3.66 1.07
C SER A 106 10.96 2.91 -0.12
N HIS A 107 11.54 1.73 -0.38
CA HIS A 107 11.12 0.84 -1.46
C HIS A 107 10.01 -0.08 -0.99
N TYR A 108 9.07 -0.39 -1.89
CA TYR A 108 8.06 -1.40 -1.63
C TYR A 108 7.57 -2.04 -2.92
N VAL A 109 6.98 -3.21 -2.77
CA VAL A 109 6.38 -3.98 -3.86
C VAL A 109 4.97 -4.38 -3.46
N TYR A 110 4.01 -4.20 -4.40
CA TYR A 110 2.70 -4.81 -4.32
C TYR A 110 2.64 -5.96 -5.31
N ALA A 111 2.27 -7.15 -4.84
CA ALA A 111 1.87 -8.27 -5.69
C ALA A 111 0.34 -8.39 -5.59
N VAL A 112 -0.35 -8.04 -6.67
CA VAL A 112 -1.82 -7.90 -6.67
C VAL A 112 -2.41 -8.95 -7.61
N THR A 113 -3.13 -9.92 -7.06
CA THR A 113 -3.80 -10.96 -7.82
C THR A 113 -5.21 -10.53 -8.15
N VAL A 114 -5.60 -10.64 -9.42
CA VAL A 114 -6.92 -10.27 -9.92
C VAL A 114 -7.64 -11.53 -10.39
N ASN A 115 -8.87 -11.74 -9.90
CA ASN A 115 -9.67 -12.91 -10.26
C ASN A 115 -10.40 -12.72 -11.59
N ASP A 116 -11.16 -13.74 -12.03
CA ASP A 116 -11.87 -13.72 -13.30
C ASP A 116 -13.10 -12.79 -13.29
N ASP A 117 -13.50 -12.31 -12.12
CA ASP A 117 -14.55 -11.28 -11.99
C ASP A 117 -13.97 -9.86 -12.06
N ASN A 118 -12.69 -9.73 -12.42
CA ASN A 118 -11.96 -8.46 -12.47
C ASN A 118 -11.97 -7.72 -11.13
N LYS A 119 -11.74 -8.47 -10.06
CA LYS A 119 -11.56 -7.92 -8.71
C LYS A 119 -10.24 -8.39 -8.14
N VAL A 120 -9.59 -7.52 -7.38
CA VAL A 120 -8.43 -7.90 -6.58
C VAL A 120 -8.89 -8.94 -5.56
N SER A 121 -8.33 -10.13 -5.64
CA SER A 121 -8.70 -11.26 -4.76
C SER A 121 -7.68 -11.51 -3.66
N GLN A 122 -6.45 -11.04 -3.85
CA GLN A 122 -5.38 -11.17 -2.87
C GLN A 122 -4.28 -10.16 -3.16
N MET A 123 -3.59 -9.74 -2.10
CA MET A 123 -2.44 -8.86 -2.23
C MET A 123 -1.37 -9.24 -1.21
N VAL A 124 -0.13 -9.19 -1.66
CA VAL A 124 1.05 -9.26 -0.78
C VAL A 124 1.81 -7.94 -0.91
N LYS A 125 2.16 -7.34 0.20
CA LYS A 125 3.04 -6.17 0.24
C LYS A 125 4.40 -6.57 0.78
N ILE A 126 5.45 -6.19 0.07
CA ILE A 126 6.83 -6.30 0.52
C ILE A 126 7.35 -4.89 0.72
N TRP A 127 7.62 -4.53 1.97
CA TRP A 127 8.03 -3.18 2.33
C TRP A 127 9.29 -3.23 3.18
N ASN A 128 10.24 -2.38 2.85
CA ASN A 128 11.44 -2.23 3.65
C ASN A 128 11.13 -1.37 4.90
N ALA A 129 10.30 -1.92 5.77
CA ALA A 129 9.81 -1.22 6.95
C ALA A 129 10.93 -0.80 7.91
N PRO A 130 11.92 -1.66 8.26
CA PRO A 130 12.99 -1.23 9.15
C PRO A 130 13.74 0.00 8.65
N TRP A 131 13.95 0.08 7.34
CA TRP A 131 14.57 1.25 6.72
C TRP A 131 13.71 2.50 6.92
N ALA A 132 12.41 2.40 6.59
CA ALA A 132 11.49 3.52 6.70
C ALA A 132 11.36 4.01 8.15
N LEU A 133 11.18 3.08 9.10
CA LEU A 133 11.01 3.43 10.51
C LEU A 133 12.26 4.10 11.08
N LYS A 134 13.44 3.64 10.66
CA LYS A 134 14.70 4.25 11.08
C LYS A 134 14.85 5.67 10.53
N GLU A 135 14.54 5.86 9.23
CA GLU A 135 14.61 7.19 8.62
C GLU A 135 13.66 8.19 9.28
N LEU A 136 12.48 7.72 9.68
CA LEU A 136 11.47 8.56 10.34
C LEU A 136 11.80 8.84 11.80
N GLY A 137 12.76 8.14 12.39
CA GLY A 137 13.05 8.26 13.81
C GLY A 137 12.02 7.57 14.70
N TRP A 138 11.34 6.56 14.18
CA TRP A 138 10.33 5.79 14.92
C TRP A 138 10.89 4.57 15.65
N VAL A 139 12.15 4.25 15.39
CA VAL A 139 12.89 3.19 16.06
C VAL A 139 14.30 3.64 16.38
#